data_e9a0df4bf5497845ca935e8eca554bed
#
_entry.id   e9a0df4bf5497845ca935e8eca554bed
#
_cell.length_a   1.000
_cell.length_b   1.000
_cell.length_c   1.000
_cell.angle_alpha   90.00
_cell.angle_beta   90.00
_cell.angle_gamma   90.00
#
_symmetry.space_group_name_H-M   'P 1'
#
loop_
_entity.id
_entity.type
_entity.pdbx_description
1 polymer ?
#
loop_
_entity_poly.entity_id
_entity_poly.type
_entity_poly.pdbx_seq_one_letter_code
_entity_poly.pdbx_strand_id
1 'polypeptide(L)'
;VIALPDPARRLEDCPLVIFIAYSIGPHAEAEGYAEWLKRVDMPFFNAIPGTRHYANWRLTEILVGPAPVWNWFDFQGLASEADLERVWFDPNLDAFRAEWISLWGYGSPNPPPVLRHAYLTRPSGLRRAAAGARTLTLSGGTGDVPQDGSADIVFRIDGILHKHFAGRDESRPWLTPAADFNPLGLDWLAVGWGAPEPLPTAVFAARSMLVAAPDRD
;
A
#
# COMPACT_ATOMS: atom_id res chain seq x y z
N VAL A 1 -10.20 26.92 -3.05
CA VAL A 1 -9.22 26.54 -4.09
C VAL A 1 -8.55 25.27 -3.59
N ILE A 2 -8.94 24.11 -4.13
CA ILE A 2 -8.27 22.86 -3.87
C ILE A 2 -6.92 22.98 -4.59
N ALA A 3 -5.82 23.02 -3.82
CA ALA A 3 -4.50 22.98 -4.41
C ALA A 3 -4.36 21.64 -5.15
N LEU A 4 -4.12 21.71 -6.45
CA LEU A 4 -3.78 20.52 -7.23
C LEU A 4 -2.55 19.86 -6.58
N PRO A 5 -2.49 18.52 -6.52
CA PRO A 5 -1.33 17.83 -5.99
C PRO A 5 -0.09 18.23 -6.79
N ASP A 6 1.01 18.46 -6.08
CA ASP A 6 2.31 18.74 -6.66
C ASP A 6 2.69 17.56 -7.61
N PRO A 7 2.88 17.80 -8.92
CA PRO A 7 3.23 16.75 -9.87
C PRO A 7 4.57 16.05 -9.58
N ALA A 8 5.39 16.60 -8.68
CA ALA A 8 6.63 15.99 -8.21
C ALA A 8 6.43 14.86 -7.16
N ARG A 9 5.20 14.50 -6.82
CA ARG A 9 4.93 13.50 -5.79
C ARG A 9 5.14 12.08 -6.31
N ARG A 10 6.30 11.52 -6.07
CA ARG A 10 6.71 10.20 -6.53
C ARG A 10 6.90 9.26 -5.35
N LEU A 11 6.59 7.97 -5.54
CA LEU A 11 6.76 6.93 -4.50
C LEU A 11 8.22 6.82 -4.06
N GLU A 12 9.15 6.90 -5.02
CA GLU A 12 10.59 6.84 -4.79
C GLU A 12 11.15 7.97 -3.93
N ASP A 13 10.46 9.11 -3.86
CA ASP A 13 10.88 10.28 -3.07
C ASP A 13 10.34 10.25 -1.63
N CYS A 14 9.48 9.29 -1.31
CA CYS A 14 8.87 9.19 0.01
C CYS A 14 9.82 8.51 1.01
N PRO A 15 10.13 9.15 2.15
CA PRO A 15 10.97 8.54 3.19
C PRO A 15 10.25 7.45 3.98
N LEU A 16 8.94 7.43 3.92
CA LEU A 16 8.07 6.50 4.62
C LEU A 16 6.87 6.16 3.73
N VAL A 17 6.49 4.89 3.71
CA VAL A 17 5.37 4.41 2.90
C VAL A 17 4.49 3.49 3.72
N ILE A 18 3.18 3.71 3.67
CA ILE A 18 2.20 2.76 4.15
C ILE A 18 1.84 1.85 2.98
N PHE A 19 2.13 0.56 3.11
CA PHE A 19 1.65 -0.48 2.20
C PHE A 19 0.34 -1.03 2.74
N ILE A 20 -0.74 -0.90 1.99
CA ILE A 20 -2.07 -1.34 2.39
C ILE A 20 -2.47 -2.52 1.51
N ALA A 21 -2.54 -3.72 2.08
CA ALA A 21 -2.98 -4.93 1.38
C ALA A 21 -4.42 -5.26 1.77
N TYR A 22 -5.30 -5.51 0.79
CA TYR A 22 -6.72 -5.76 1.06
C TYR A 22 -7.42 -6.57 -0.05
N SER A 23 -8.60 -7.06 0.28
CA SER A 23 -9.57 -7.62 -0.65
C SER A 23 -10.84 -6.81 -0.62
N ILE A 24 -11.58 -6.82 -1.70
CA ILE A 24 -12.91 -6.21 -1.82
C ILE A 24 -14.00 -7.28 -1.88
N GLY A 25 -15.24 -6.89 -1.64
CA GLY A 25 -16.38 -7.78 -1.81
C GLY A 25 -16.49 -8.28 -3.26
N PRO A 26 -17.03 -9.48 -3.48
CA PRO A 26 -17.09 -10.07 -4.83
C PRO A 26 -17.95 -9.27 -5.82
N HIS A 27 -18.85 -8.41 -5.34
CA HIS A 27 -19.68 -7.52 -6.14
C HIS A 27 -18.93 -6.27 -6.61
N ALA A 28 -17.93 -5.81 -5.86
CA ALA A 28 -17.34 -4.48 -6.00
C ALA A 28 -16.74 -4.21 -7.38
N GLU A 29 -16.07 -5.20 -8.00
CA GLU A 29 -15.50 -5.01 -9.34
C GLU A 29 -16.59 -4.77 -10.39
N ALA A 30 -17.69 -5.52 -10.32
CA ALA A 30 -18.81 -5.39 -11.26
C ALA A 30 -19.60 -4.08 -11.05
N GLU A 31 -19.61 -3.55 -9.82
CA GLU A 31 -20.30 -2.31 -9.45
C GLU A 31 -19.46 -1.05 -9.62
N GLY A 32 -18.24 -1.17 -10.17
CA GLY A 32 -17.44 -0.03 -10.58
C GLY A 32 -16.41 0.44 -9.55
N TYR A 33 -15.90 -0.46 -8.70
CA TYR A 33 -14.87 -0.14 -7.71
C TYR A 33 -13.65 0.61 -8.29
N ALA A 34 -13.16 0.18 -9.45
CA ALA A 34 -12.01 0.83 -10.10
C ALA A 34 -12.28 2.30 -10.47
N GLU A 35 -13.51 2.63 -10.88
CA GLU A 35 -13.89 4.02 -11.18
C GLU A 35 -14.08 4.84 -9.90
N TRP A 36 -14.58 4.23 -8.83
CA TRP A 36 -14.66 4.88 -7.54
C TRP A 36 -13.26 5.21 -6.98
N LEU A 37 -12.29 4.30 -7.11
CA LEU A 37 -10.89 4.57 -6.73
C LEU A 37 -10.35 5.82 -7.44
N LYS A 38 -10.57 5.95 -8.74
CA LYS A 38 -10.10 7.10 -9.53
C LYS A 38 -10.78 8.41 -9.13
N ARG A 39 -12.10 8.38 -8.88
CA ARG A 39 -12.90 9.58 -8.68
C ARG A 39 -12.99 10.04 -7.24
N VAL A 40 -12.86 9.14 -6.29
CA VAL A 40 -13.11 9.39 -4.87
C VAL A 40 -11.88 9.10 -4.03
N ASP A 41 -11.43 7.84 -4.01
CA ASP A 41 -10.39 7.37 -3.08
C ASP A 41 -9.03 8.04 -3.34
N MET A 42 -8.55 7.97 -4.56
CA MET A 42 -7.24 8.53 -4.94
C MET A 42 -7.19 10.06 -4.75
N PRO A 43 -8.17 10.86 -5.20
CA PRO A 43 -8.19 12.29 -4.94
C PRO A 43 -8.27 12.61 -3.44
N PHE A 44 -9.08 11.87 -2.69
CA PHE A 44 -9.22 12.07 -1.25
C PHE A 44 -7.88 11.92 -0.52
N PHE A 45 -7.19 10.79 -0.69
CA PHE A 45 -5.93 10.54 0.01
C PHE A 45 -4.79 11.45 -0.47
N ASN A 46 -4.73 11.79 -1.75
CA ASN A 46 -3.73 12.74 -2.25
C ASN A 46 -3.97 14.19 -1.79
N ALA A 47 -5.20 14.53 -1.36
CA ALA A 47 -5.52 15.85 -0.80
C ALA A 47 -5.14 15.98 0.68
N ILE A 48 -4.87 14.87 1.40
CA ILE A 48 -4.52 14.92 2.82
C ILE A 48 -3.13 15.55 2.98
N PRO A 49 -2.98 16.65 3.75
CA PRO A 49 -1.68 17.23 4.02
C PRO A 49 -0.72 16.23 4.67
N GLY A 50 0.48 16.07 4.11
CA GLY A 50 1.46 15.07 4.54
C GLY A 50 1.51 13.83 3.64
N THR A 51 0.46 13.54 2.87
CA THR A 51 0.53 12.55 1.79
C THR A 51 1.32 13.13 0.62
N ARG A 52 2.35 12.43 0.18
CA ARG A 52 3.14 12.76 -1.01
C ARG A 52 2.78 11.92 -2.22
N HIS A 53 2.29 10.73 -2.00
CA HIS A 53 1.91 9.80 -3.06
C HIS A 53 0.81 8.89 -2.56
N TYR A 54 -0.23 8.69 -3.36
CA TYR A 54 -1.20 7.64 -3.12
C TYR A 54 -1.64 7.04 -4.45
N ALA A 55 -1.49 5.74 -4.58
CA ALA A 55 -1.86 5.01 -5.79
C ALA A 55 -2.40 3.62 -5.45
N ASN A 56 -3.40 3.19 -6.22
CA ASN A 56 -4.08 1.92 -6.06
C ASN A 56 -3.64 0.93 -7.15
N TRP A 57 -3.36 -0.28 -6.73
CA TRP A 57 -2.85 -1.36 -7.57
C TRP A 57 -3.68 -2.63 -7.41
N ARG A 58 -3.75 -3.42 -8.47
CA ARG A 58 -4.40 -4.73 -8.47
C ARG A 58 -3.42 -5.80 -8.91
N LEU A 59 -3.39 -6.94 -8.19
CA LEU A 59 -2.67 -8.13 -8.62
C LEU A 59 -3.34 -8.71 -9.87
N THR A 60 -2.55 -9.05 -10.86
CA THR A 60 -3.04 -9.63 -12.12
C THR A 60 -2.56 -11.05 -12.35
N GLU A 61 -1.40 -11.41 -11.82
CA GLU A 61 -0.79 -12.72 -11.98
C GLU A 61 0.13 -13.02 -10.79
N ILE A 62 0.06 -14.24 -10.26
CA ILE A 62 1.01 -14.73 -9.25
C ILE A 62 2.16 -15.42 -9.96
N LEU A 63 3.38 -14.98 -9.71
CA LEU A 63 4.59 -15.48 -10.34
C LEU A 63 5.35 -16.44 -9.42
N VAL A 64 5.35 -16.16 -8.11
CA VAL A 64 6.08 -16.95 -7.10
C VAL A 64 5.21 -17.10 -5.86
N GLY A 65 5.23 -18.27 -5.24
CA GLY A 65 4.53 -18.56 -4.00
C GLY A 65 3.02 -18.80 -4.15
N PRO A 66 2.32 -19.00 -3.03
CA PRO A 66 0.87 -19.16 -3.02
C PRO A 66 0.17 -17.83 -3.30
N ALA A 67 -1.03 -17.91 -3.88
CA ALA A 67 -1.88 -16.74 -4.02
C ALA A 67 -2.21 -16.16 -2.64
N PRO A 68 -1.99 -14.87 -2.42
CA PRO A 68 -2.35 -14.24 -1.15
C PRO A 68 -3.87 -14.13 -1.04
N VAL A 69 -4.36 -13.93 0.19
CA VAL A 69 -5.79 -13.71 0.45
C VAL A 69 -6.26 -12.30 0.05
N TRP A 70 -5.34 -11.44 -0.32
CA TRP A 70 -5.59 -10.10 -0.84
C TRP A 70 -5.21 -10.03 -2.33
N ASN A 71 -5.90 -9.19 -3.07
CA ASN A 71 -5.66 -8.99 -4.50
C ASN A 71 -5.59 -7.51 -4.91
N TRP A 72 -5.74 -6.60 -3.94
CA TRP A 72 -5.57 -5.17 -4.10
C TRP A 72 -4.56 -4.66 -3.09
N PHE A 73 -3.84 -3.62 -3.46
CA PHE A 73 -2.93 -2.92 -2.55
C PHE A 73 -2.74 -1.47 -2.95
N ASP A 74 -2.40 -0.65 -1.96
CA ASP A 74 -2.09 0.74 -2.14
C ASP A 74 -0.71 1.05 -1.59
N PHE A 75 -0.05 2.01 -2.23
CA PHE A 75 1.09 2.71 -1.66
C PHE A 75 0.68 4.11 -1.25
N GLN A 76 0.82 4.44 0.02
CA GLN A 76 0.63 5.78 0.56
C GLN A 76 1.96 6.31 1.09
N GLY A 77 2.61 7.14 0.29
CA GLY A 77 3.87 7.78 0.64
C GLY A 77 3.68 9.02 1.49
N LEU A 78 4.47 9.16 2.54
CA LEU A 78 4.42 10.27 3.48
C LEU A 78 5.65 11.17 3.35
N ALA A 79 5.47 12.44 3.70
CA ALA A 79 6.55 13.42 3.75
C ALA A 79 7.51 13.18 4.93
N SER A 80 6.97 12.72 6.05
CA SER A 80 7.70 12.42 7.28
C SER A 80 6.92 11.48 8.20
N GLU A 81 7.56 10.97 9.24
CA GLU A 81 6.89 10.20 10.29
C GLU A 81 5.93 11.07 11.12
N ALA A 82 6.23 12.35 11.27
CA ALA A 82 5.36 13.29 11.97
C ALA A 82 4.00 13.50 11.25
N ASP A 83 3.92 13.20 9.95
CA ASP A 83 2.67 13.28 9.21
C ASP A 83 1.76 12.06 9.41
N LEU A 84 2.28 10.98 10.01
CA LEU A 84 1.54 9.72 10.14
C LEU A 84 0.22 9.88 10.90
N GLU A 85 0.20 10.66 11.98
CA GLU A 85 -1.03 10.92 12.75
C GLU A 85 -2.10 11.57 11.89
N ARG A 86 -1.74 12.60 11.14
CA ARG A 86 -2.65 13.33 10.26
C ARG A 86 -3.13 12.49 9.09
N VAL A 87 -2.23 11.70 8.51
CA VAL A 87 -2.50 10.93 7.29
C VAL A 87 -3.23 9.63 7.57
N TRP A 88 -3.00 9.02 8.74
CA TRP A 88 -3.54 7.69 9.03
C TRP A 88 -4.55 7.67 10.19
N PHE A 89 -4.41 8.55 11.17
CA PHE A 89 -5.21 8.58 12.39
C PHE A 89 -6.19 9.75 12.48
N ASP A 90 -6.28 10.61 11.45
CA ASP A 90 -7.27 11.70 11.42
C ASP A 90 -8.69 11.13 11.59
N PRO A 91 -9.50 11.67 12.52
CA PRO A 91 -10.88 11.21 12.75
C PRO A 91 -11.77 11.24 11.49
N ASN A 92 -11.51 12.15 10.57
CA ASN A 92 -12.26 12.22 9.30
C ASN A 92 -12.06 10.97 8.44
N LEU A 93 -10.93 10.25 8.59
CA LEU A 93 -10.70 8.99 7.92
C LEU A 93 -11.63 7.87 8.39
N ASP A 94 -12.23 7.99 9.57
CA ASP A 94 -13.16 6.99 10.09
C ASP A 94 -14.46 6.94 9.32
N ALA A 95 -15.00 8.10 9.01
CA ALA A 95 -16.19 8.21 8.18
C ALA A 95 -15.91 7.64 6.77
N PHE A 96 -14.77 8.01 6.17
CA PHE A 96 -14.35 7.50 4.87
C PHE A 96 -14.16 5.98 4.86
N ARG A 97 -13.51 5.43 5.90
CA ARG A 97 -13.32 3.97 6.04
C ARG A 97 -14.65 3.24 6.23
N ALA A 98 -15.58 3.81 7.02
CA ALA A 98 -16.91 3.24 7.21
C ALA A 98 -17.70 3.21 5.91
N GLU A 99 -17.62 4.28 5.11
CA GLU A 99 -18.21 4.35 3.77
C GLU A 99 -17.60 3.30 2.85
N TRP A 100 -16.28 3.19 2.79
CA TRP A 100 -15.59 2.17 2.00
C TRP A 100 -16.02 0.74 2.38
N ILE A 101 -16.10 0.43 3.68
CA ILE A 101 -16.56 -0.87 4.17
C ILE A 101 -18.00 -1.14 3.74
N SER A 102 -18.86 -0.13 3.82
CA SER A 102 -20.27 -0.24 3.45
C SER A 102 -20.48 -0.49 1.95
N LEU A 103 -19.73 0.22 1.11
CA LEU A 103 -19.88 0.15 -0.35
C LEU A 103 -19.14 -1.04 -0.97
N TRP A 104 -17.92 -1.31 -0.53
CA TRP A 104 -16.98 -2.17 -1.22
C TRP A 104 -16.49 -3.36 -0.40
N GLY A 105 -16.74 -3.31 0.92
CA GLY A 105 -16.34 -4.35 1.86
C GLY A 105 -17.35 -5.50 1.91
N TYR A 106 -18.19 -5.48 2.91
CA TYR A 106 -18.93 -6.66 3.35
C TYR A 106 -20.44 -6.47 3.32
N GLY A 107 -21.03 -6.22 2.20
CA GLY A 107 -22.48 -6.16 2.08
C GLY A 107 -23.22 -7.49 2.42
N SER A 108 -22.51 -8.52 2.88
CA SER A 108 -23.06 -9.83 3.18
C SER A 108 -23.00 -10.14 4.69
N PRO A 109 -24.05 -10.79 5.27
CA PRO A 109 -24.01 -11.28 6.65
C PRO A 109 -22.95 -12.35 6.93
N ASN A 110 -22.38 -13.01 5.88
CA ASN A 110 -21.25 -13.93 5.94
C ASN A 110 -20.16 -13.49 4.96
N PRO A 111 -19.48 -12.37 5.23
CA PRO A 111 -18.42 -11.92 4.35
C PRO A 111 -17.26 -12.92 4.36
N PRO A 112 -16.59 -13.16 3.21
CA PRO A 112 -15.29 -13.79 3.24
C PRO A 112 -14.35 -12.94 4.11
N PRO A 113 -13.36 -13.54 4.79
CA PRO A 113 -12.41 -12.79 5.58
C PRO A 113 -11.64 -11.85 4.63
N VAL A 114 -12.04 -10.59 4.63
CA VAL A 114 -11.32 -9.54 3.93
C VAL A 114 -10.21 -9.10 4.84
N LEU A 115 -8.99 -9.44 4.48
CA LEU A 115 -7.83 -8.89 5.14
C LEU A 115 -7.62 -7.47 4.63
N ARG A 116 -7.64 -6.53 5.55
CA ARG A 116 -7.10 -5.20 5.34
C ARG A 116 -6.04 -4.95 6.39
N HIS A 117 -4.80 -4.93 5.95
CA HIS A 117 -3.67 -4.62 6.80
C HIS A 117 -2.89 -3.46 6.21
N ALA A 118 -2.50 -2.53 7.06
CA ALA A 118 -1.63 -1.43 6.71
C ALA A 118 -0.28 -1.63 7.37
N TYR A 119 0.76 -1.72 6.58
CA TYR A 119 2.13 -1.95 7.01
C TYR A 119 2.92 -0.67 6.87
N LEU A 120 3.59 -0.26 7.96
CA LEU A 120 4.59 0.79 7.89
C LEU A 120 5.84 0.23 7.25
N THR A 121 6.30 0.88 6.18
CA THR A 121 7.47 0.44 5.44
C THR A 121 8.44 1.60 5.21
N ARG A 122 9.74 1.28 5.13
CA ARG A 122 10.79 2.26 4.85
C ARG A 122 11.58 1.84 3.61
N PRO A 123 11.74 2.73 2.63
CA PRO A 123 12.62 2.47 1.51
C PRO A 123 14.05 2.21 1.99
N SER A 124 14.69 1.23 1.38
CA SER A 124 16.07 0.81 1.64
C SER A 124 16.86 0.78 0.33
N GLY A 125 18.04 1.38 0.32
CA GLY A 125 18.93 1.38 -0.84
C GLY A 125 18.50 2.30 -1.99
N LEU A 126 18.82 1.88 -3.22
CA LEU A 126 18.55 2.62 -4.45
C LEU A 126 17.04 2.73 -4.71
N ARG A 127 16.64 3.87 -5.25
CA ARG A 127 15.26 4.14 -5.65
C ARG A 127 15.24 4.70 -7.05
N ARG A 128 14.57 3.99 -7.97
CA ARG A 128 14.42 4.42 -9.36
C ARG A 128 13.00 4.86 -9.64
N ALA A 129 12.86 5.86 -10.45
CA ALA A 129 11.58 6.43 -10.84
C ALA A 129 10.75 5.46 -11.70
N ALA A 130 9.44 5.49 -11.50
CA ALA A 130 8.49 4.69 -12.28
C ALA A 130 8.45 5.04 -13.77
N ALA A 131 8.96 6.19 -14.20
CA ALA A 131 8.98 6.65 -15.59
C ALA A 131 7.64 6.47 -16.35
N GLY A 132 6.50 6.63 -15.64
CA GLY A 132 5.17 6.44 -16.23
C GLY A 132 4.70 4.98 -16.32
N ALA A 133 5.41 4.03 -15.73
CA ALA A 133 5.00 2.63 -15.74
C ALA A 133 3.59 2.45 -15.14
N ARG A 134 2.76 1.68 -15.85
CA ARG A 134 1.40 1.32 -15.41
C ARG A 134 1.32 -0.13 -14.91
N THR A 135 2.43 -0.84 -14.94
CA THR A 135 2.58 -2.19 -14.43
C THR A 135 3.81 -2.25 -13.52
N LEU A 136 3.79 -3.17 -12.59
CA LEU A 136 4.95 -3.49 -11.77
C LEU A 136 4.98 -4.99 -11.43
N THR A 137 6.15 -5.50 -11.08
CA THR A 137 6.30 -6.72 -10.32
C THR A 137 6.50 -6.35 -8.85
N LEU A 138 5.59 -6.83 -8.00
CA LEU A 138 5.72 -6.77 -6.55
C LEU A 138 6.34 -8.08 -6.08
N SER A 139 7.51 -8.02 -5.50
CA SER A 139 8.19 -9.16 -4.87
C SER A 139 8.23 -8.97 -3.36
N GLY A 140 8.27 -10.05 -2.61
CA GLY A 140 8.43 -10.01 -1.17
C GLY A 140 9.18 -11.23 -0.65
N GLY A 141 9.88 -11.07 0.45
CA GLY A 141 10.67 -12.13 1.05
C GLY A 141 10.91 -11.93 2.53
N THR A 142 11.60 -12.90 3.11
CA THR A 142 11.99 -12.93 4.52
C THR A 142 13.50 -12.74 4.67
N GLY A 143 13.93 -12.32 5.87
CA GLY A 143 15.33 -12.08 6.20
C GLY A 143 15.85 -10.75 5.66
N ASP A 144 17.08 -10.75 5.18
CA ASP A 144 17.77 -9.53 4.79
C ASP A 144 17.16 -8.87 3.54
N VAL A 145 17.10 -7.55 3.60
CA VAL A 145 16.63 -6.73 2.47
C VAL A 145 17.60 -6.82 1.30
N PRO A 146 17.15 -7.16 0.07
CA PRO A 146 18.01 -7.20 -1.10
C PRO A 146 18.73 -5.87 -1.35
N GLN A 147 20.05 -5.92 -1.60
CA GLN A 147 20.89 -4.74 -1.82
C GLN A 147 21.57 -4.75 -3.21
N ASP A 148 21.28 -5.73 -4.04
CA ASP A 148 21.94 -5.95 -5.33
C ASP A 148 21.52 -5.00 -6.45
N GLY A 149 20.53 -4.13 -6.17
CA GLY A 149 20.01 -3.17 -7.15
C GLY A 149 19.14 -3.79 -8.25
N SER A 150 18.72 -5.03 -8.09
CA SER A 150 17.84 -5.75 -9.04
C SER A 150 16.39 -5.27 -9.02
N ALA A 151 15.96 -4.58 -7.96
CA ALA A 151 14.67 -3.91 -7.88
C ALA A 151 14.81 -2.39 -8.04
N ASP A 152 13.73 -1.73 -8.43
CA ASP A 152 13.70 -0.27 -8.53
C ASP A 152 13.50 0.41 -7.18
N ILE A 153 12.72 -0.19 -6.30
CA ILE A 153 12.55 0.25 -4.91
C ILE A 153 12.45 -1.00 -4.03
N VAL A 154 13.15 -1.00 -2.91
CA VAL A 154 12.99 -2.01 -1.87
C VAL A 154 12.53 -1.36 -0.58
N PHE A 155 11.58 -1.98 0.09
CA PHE A 155 11.01 -1.52 1.35
C PHE A 155 11.25 -2.56 2.43
N ARG A 156 11.78 -2.14 3.58
CA ARG A 156 11.74 -2.93 4.80
C ARG A 156 10.38 -2.72 5.48
N ILE A 157 9.79 -3.78 5.99
CA ILE A 157 8.55 -3.74 6.77
C ILE A 157 8.91 -3.52 8.24
N ASP A 158 8.47 -2.39 8.80
CA ASP A 158 8.69 -2.06 10.21
C ASP A 158 7.63 -2.71 11.11
N GLY A 159 6.38 -2.80 10.64
CA GLY A 159 5.28 -3.36 11.41
C GLY A 159 3.90 -3.02 10.85
N ILE A 160 2.87 -3.36 11.61
CA ILE A 160 1.47 -3.09 11.27
C ILE A 160 0.97 -1.85 12.01
N LEU A 161 0.24 -1.00 11.29
CA LEU A 161 -0.45 0.15 11.85
C LEU A 161 -1.80 -0.27 12.43
N HIS A 162 -2.00 0.00 13.72
CA HIS A 162 -3.26 -0.24 14.42
C HIS A 162 -3.87 1.06 14.92
N LYS A 163 -5.17 1.22 14.73
CA LYS A 163 -5.88 2.40 15.19
C LYS A 163 -6.22 2.36 16.69
N HIS A 164 -6.35 1.18 17.29
CA HIS A 164 -6.93 1.00 18.62
C HIS A 164 -6.13 0.08 19.55
N PHE A 165 -4.86 -0.16 19.28
CA PHE A 165 -4.04 -0.94 20.21
C PHE A 165 -3.37 -0.02 21.23
N ALA A 166 -3.93 0.01 22.44
CA ALA A 166 -3.26 0.58 23.58
C ALA A 166 -2.04 -0.29 23.96
N GLY A 167 -0.83 0.27 23.80
CA GLY A 167 0.14 0.01 24.80
C GLY A 167 1.13 -1.12 24.62
N ARG A 168 2.00 -1.12 23.60
CA ARG A 168 3.24 -1.90 23.69
C ARG A 168 4.51 -1.04 23.64
N ASP A 169 4.49 0.03 22.90
CA ASP A 169 5.55 1.04 22.90
C ASP A 169 4.90 2.39 23.18
N GLU A 170 5.25 3.03 24.31
CA GLU A 170 4.69 4.32 24.68
C GLU A 170 5.03 5.41 23.65
N SER A 171 6.12 5.26 22.90
CA SER A 171 6.52 6.18 21.84
C SER A 171 5.79 5.96 20.51
N ARG A 172 5.30 4.74 20.27
CA ARG A 172 4.59 4.34 19.05
C ARG A 172 3.43 3.38 19.34
N PRO A 173 2.41 3.82 20.10
CA PRO A 173 1.32 2.94 20.53
C PRO A 173 0.47 2.39 19.37
N TRP A 174 0.61 2.99 18.21
CA TRP A 174 -0.08 2.67 16.96
C TRP A 174 0.66 1.66 16.06
N LEU A 175 1.88 1.25 16.42
CA LEU A 175 2.68 0.30 15.65
C LEU A 175 2.88 -1.00 16.43
N THR A 176 2.50 -2.13 15.82
CA THR A 176 2.96 -3.44 16.26
C THR A 176 4.16 -3.83 15.40
N PRO A 177 5.35 -4.02 16.00
CA PRO A 177 6.54 -4.44 15.26
C PRO A 177 6.31 -5.70 14.45
N ALA A 178 6.93 -5.81 13.26
CA ALA A 178 6.80 -6.99 12.41
C ALA A 178 7.29 -8.28 13.09
N ALA A 179 8.23 -8.17 14.01
CA ALA A 179 8.72 -9.30 14.80
C ALA A 179 7.67 -9.87 15.76
N ASP A 180 6.69 -9.06 16.20
CA ASP A 180 5.65 -9.47 17.13
C ASP A 180 4.41 -10.01 16.41
N PHE A 181 4.05 -9.40 15.28
CA PHE A 181 2.90 -9.80 14.48
C PHE A 181 3.06 -9.36 13.03
N ASN A 182 3.15 -10.31 12.11
CA ASN A 182 3.31 -10.06 10.69
C ASN A 182 2.47 -11.04 9.84
N PRO A 183 1.17 -10.82 9.68
CA PRO A 183 0.30 -11.69 8.89
C PRO A 183 0.65 -11.72 7.40
N LEU A 184 1.43 -10.74 6.89
CA LEU A 184 1.94 -10.79 5.53
C LEU A 184 3.01 -11.89 5.37
N GLY A 185 3.73 -12.22 6.46
CA GLY A 185 4.81 -13.21 6.46
C GLY A 185 6.04 -12.77 5.66
N LEU A 186 6.22 -11.47 5.44
CA LEU A 186 7.31 -10.88 4.66
C LEU A 186 8.04 -9.83 5.50
N ASP A 187 9.37 -9.79 5.42
CA ASP A 187 10.20 -8.80 6.09
C ASP A 187 10.50 -7.61 5.17
N TRP A 188 10.39 -7.83 3.86
CA TRP A 188 10.61 -6.80 2.86
C TRP A 188 9.66 -6.96 1.66
N LEU A 189 9.46 -5.85 0.97
CA LEU A 189 8.79 -5.76 -0.33
C LEU A 189 9.72 -5.09 -1.33
N ALA A 190 9.61 -5.47 -2.59
CA ALA A 190 10.36 -4.85 -3.68
C ALA A 190 9.45 -4.58 -4.88
N VAL A 191 9.66 -3.45 -5.51
CA VAL A 191 8.95 -3.00 -6.71
C VAL A 191 9.92 -2.99 -7.88
N GLY A 192 9.56 -3.66 -8.96
CA GLY A 192 10.18 -3.53 -10.27
C GLY A 192 9.19 -2.92 -11.26
N TRP A 193 9.51 -1.75 -11.80
CA TRP A 193 8.62 -1.06 -12.74
C TRP A 193 8.61 -1.70 -14.12
N GLY A 194 7.44 -1.69 -14.80
CA GLY A 194 7.31 -2.27 -16.13
C GLY A 194 7.20 -3.79 -16.15
N ALA A 195 6.94 -4.41 -14.97
CA ALA A 195 6.76 -5.86 -14.81
C ALA A 195 8.00 -6.71 -15.17
N PRO A 196 9.20 -6.42 -14.61
CA PRO A 196 10.36 -7.28 -14.77
C PRO A 196 10.15 -8.65 -14.12
N GLU A 197 11.13 -9.55 -14.31
CA GLU A 197 11.15 -10.84 -13.60
C GLU A 197 11.23 -10.64 -12.08
N PRO A 198 10.65 -11.57 -11.30
CA PRO A 198 10.74 -11.54 -9.83
C PRO A 198 12.18 -11.60 -9.33
N LEU A 199 12.41 -11.05 -8.13
CA LEU A 199 13.69 -11.23 -7.46
C LEU A 199 13.95 -12.70 -7.16
N PRO A 200 15.18 -13.23 -7.35
CA PRO A 200 15.50 -14.63 -7.09
C PRO A 200 15.28 -15.06 -5.63
N THR A 201 15.37 -14.12 -4.68
CA THR A 201 15.17 -14.37 -3.25
C THR A 201 13.72 -14.20 -2.80
N ALA A 202 12.80 -13.88 -3.73
CA ALA A 202 11.39 -13.69 -3.38
C ALA A 202 10.73 -15.01 -3.00
N VAL A 203 9.98 -15.00 -1.92
CA VAL A 203 9.05 -16.09 -1.52
C VAL A 203 7.63 -15.82 -2.02
N PHE A 204 7.36 -14.58 -2.40
CA PHE A 204 6.15 -14.12 -3.04
C PHE A 204 6.52 -13.17 -4.18
N ALA A 205 5.89 -13.33 -5.32
CA ALA A 205 5.90 -12.30 -6.36
C ALA A 205 4.63 -12.32 -7.21
N ALA A 206 4.21 -11.12 -7.63
CA ALA A 206 3.04 -10.95 -8.48
C ALA A 206 3.22 -9.79 -9.45
N ARG A 207 2.68 -9.93 -10.65
CA ARG A 207 2.43 -8.80 -11.55
C ARG A 207 1.25 -8.01 -11.08
N SER A 208 1.34 -6.71 -11.24
CA SER A 208 0.29 -5.80 -10.82
C SER A 208 0.06 -4.71 -11.84
N MET A 209 -1.17 -4.24 -11.90
CA MET A 209 -1.60 -3.16 -12.79
C MET A 209 -2.03 -1.95 -11.96
N LEU A 210 -1.61 -0.77 -12.39
CA LEU A 210 -2.05 0.50 -11.84
C LEU A 210 -3.52 0.72 -12.18
N VAL A 211 -4.33 0.97 -11.15
CA VAL A 211 -5.77 1.24 -11.29
C VAL A 211 -6.03 2.74 -11.18
N ALA A 212 -5.50 3.38 -10.15
CA ALA A 212 -5.60 4.82 -9.96
C ALA A 212 -4.30 5.40 -9.39
N ALA A 213 -3.88 6.53 -9.92
CA ALA A 213 -2.77 7.34 -9.43
C ALA A 213 -3.02 8.81 -9.80
N PRO A 214 -2.34 9.76 -9.14
CA PRO A 214 -2.33 11.14 -9.58
C PRO A 214 -1.89 11.24 -11.05
N ASP A 215 -2.57 12.06 -11.83
CA ASP A 215 -2.15 12.33 -13.20
C ASP A 215 -0.72 12.90 -13.16
N ARG A 216 0.11 12.32 -13.98
CA ARG A 216 1.45 12.81 -14.26
C ARG A 216 1.38 13.51 -15.60
N ASP A 217 1.19 14.82 -15.58
CA ASP A 217 1.40 15.66 -16.76
C ASP A 217 2.88 15.74 -17.12
#